data_b761511e85a91ca6af382a6b982dbd2d
#
_entry.id   b761511e85a91ca6af382a6b982dbd2d
#
_cell.length_a   1.000
_cell.length_b   1.000
_cell.length_c   1.000
_cell.angle_alpha   90.00
_cell.angle_beta   90.00
_cell.angle_gamma   90.00
#
_symmetry.space_group_name_H-M   'P 1'
#
loop_
_entity.id
_entity.type
_entity.pdbx_description
1 polymer ?
#
loop_
_entity_poly.entity_id
_entity_poly.type
_entity_poly.pdbx_seq_one_letter_code
_entity_poly.pdbx_strand_id
1 'polypeptide(L)'
;MTTKIIYVLNANGEPLMPTHRLGKVRRWLNRGEAHWFGNSRTTIQFDRPVGNTTQNCIEGVDLGNHLGISVVCTTTNQELYNSVSQRDYQGEVKRNVKRREYRRNRRNRLRHRKARFNNRKKPDGWLPPSIQHYIDFTVNEILRIQKFLPISKVILETSVFDTAKLTNFGVRPEDYTKGRLHGYHSLKEYLYDQQNGIDPIDGQHYLLSEMVVHHLQYRSQGGTNSPDNTILLSRKNHNTANHNNGILADLAKHHQSSLVNTKGAFLMNVMHLRLPKMLNNKPLQLTFGYKTARKRQLYSFKKDRNDLTNHANDALLIANGDNHTELITNIIHRDKHHSNNRSLEKFYDAKYYSNVDGKIYSGKELGSGHTNRKQPRTYNSKRFERGCKKSKGRRSIRRQHYQFQPHDKILWQGKVVECLGTMNKGKSVLFKWNNKRKSSTPKKLKLLYHSNNLIETVIKR
;
A
#
# COMPACT_ATOMS: atom_id res chain seq x y z
N MET A 1 0.33 32.70 -8.09
CA MET A 1 -0.38 32.56 -6.79
C MET A 1 -1.18 31.27 -6.84
N THR A 2 -0.94 30.32 -5.99
CA THR A 2 -1.73 29.06 -5.94
C THR A 2 -3.12 29.37 -5.46
N THR A 3 -4.10 29.34 -6.33
CA THR A 3 -5.52 29.53 -6.01
C THR A 3 -6.00 28.36 -5.16
N LYS A 4 -6.25 28.61 -3.87
CA LYS A 4 -6.76 27.60 -2.96
C LYS A 4 -8.22 27.30 -3.28
N ILE A 5 -8.52 26.04 -3.59
CA ILE A 5 -9.90 25.56 -3.80
C ILE A 5 -10.52 25.20 -2.45
N ILE A 6 -11.77 25.60 -2.21
CA ILE A 6 -12.59 25.15 -1.10
C ILE A 6 -13.76 24.34 -1.65
N TYR A 7 -13.89 23.13 -1.17
CA TYR A 7 -15.01 22.25 -1.49
C TYR A 7 -16.24 22.66 -0.65
N VAL A 8 -17.40 22.49 -1.22
CA VAL A 8 -18.65 22.97 -0.64
C VAL A 8 -19.66 21.84 -0.59
N LEU A 9 -20.31 21.66 0.55
CA LEU A 9 -21.42 20.75 0.74
C LEU A 9 -22.68 21.53 1.08
N ASN A 10 -23.84 21.02 0.63
CA ASN A 10 -25.13 21.53 1.09
C ASN A 10 -25.44 21.11 2.53
N ALA A 11 -26.58 21.50 3.07
CA ALA A 11 -27.01 21.15 4.43
C ALA A 11 -27.13 19.63 4.67
N ASN A 12 -27.45 18.87 3.63
CA ASN A 12 -27.58 17.42 3.67
C ASN A 12 -26.23 16.68 3.52
N GLY A 13 -25.11 17.41 3.35
CA GLY A 13 -23.79 16.84 3.12
C GLY A 13 -23.52 16.40 1.67
N GLU A 14 -24.39 16.79 0.72
CA GLU A 14 -24.18 16.51 -0.69
C GLU A 14 -23.20 17.51 -1.32
N PRO A 15 -22.28 17.08 -2.20
CA PRO A 15 -21.28 17.95 -2.77
C PRO A 15 -21.88 18.92 -3.80
N LEU A 16 -21.45 20.17 -3.68
CA LEU A 16 -21.71 21.26 -4.62
C LEU A 16 -20.42 21.63 -5.38
N MET A 17 -20.55 22.57 -6.34
CA MET A 17 -19.37 23.07 -7.05
C MET A 17 -18.38 23.74 -6.09
N PRO A 18 -17.09 23.45 -6.19
CA PRO A 18 -16.07 24.08 -5.37
C PRO A 18 -15.91 25.56 -5.72
N THR A 19 -15.26 26.31 -4.84
CA THR A 19 -15.07 27.75 -5.02
C THR A 19 -13.65 28.20 -4.74
N HIS A 20 -13.16 29.15 -5.54
CA HIS A 20 -11.91 29.88 -5.32
C HIS A 20 -12.14 31.21 -4.56
N ARG A 21 -13.38 31.62 -4.33
CA ARG A 21 -13.75 32.89 -3.71
C ARG A 21 -13.60 32.87 -2.19
N LEU A 22 -12.37 32.88 -1.69
CA LEU A 22 -12.07 32.77 -0.27
C LEU A 22 -12.74 33.87 0.60
N GLY A 23 -12.92 35.06 0.07
CA GLY A 23 -13.62 36.15 0.74
C GLY A 23 -15.11 35.82 0.98
N LYS A 24 -15.75 35.16 0.00
CA LYS A 24 -17.13 34.70 0.11
C LYS A 24 -17.24 33.59 1.18
N VAL A 25 -16.31 32.65 1.19
CA VAL A 25 -16.24 31.58 2.20
C VAL A 25 -16.09 32.16 3.62
N ARG A 26 -15.20 33.16 3.81
CA ARG A 26 -15.06 33.82 5.13
C ARG A 26 -16.37 34.48 5.59
N ARG A 27 -17.09 35.13 4.68
CA ARG A 27 -18.40 35.77 5.02
C ARG A 27 -19.41 34.72 5.45
N TRP A 28 -19.53 33.60 4.76
CA TRP A 28 -20.43 32.50 5.15
C TRP A 28 -20.10 31.95 6.54
N LEU A 29 -18.80 31.69 6.80
CA LEU A 29 -18.34 31.19 8.10
C LEU A 29 -18.59 32.21 9.23
N ASN A 30 -18.33 33.51 8.99
CA ASN A 30 -18.50 34.55 9.98
C ASN A 30 -19.98 34.84 10.30
N ARG A 31 -20.87 34.63 9.33
CA ARG A 31 -22.33 34.78 9.50
C ARG A 31 -23.01 33.54 10.09
N GLY A 32 -22.23 32.45 10.31
CA GLY A 32 -22.81 31.18 10.75
C GLY A 32 -23.67 30.48 9.68
N GLU A 33 -23.58 30.88 8.41
CA GLU A 33 -24.31 30.26 7.31
C GLU A 33 -23.71 28.90 6.91
N ALA A 34 -22.43 28.66 7.26
CA ALA A 34 -21.70 27.43 6.98
C ALA A 34 -20.63 27.18 8.07
N HIS A 35 -20.23 25.95 8.22
CA HIS A 35 -19.15 25.56 9.10
C HIS A 35 -18.09 24.73 8.36
N TRP A 36 -16.91 24.57 8.97
CA TRP A 36 -15.88 23.66 8.43
C TRP A 36 -16.30 22.21 8.58
N PHE A 37 -16.48 21.53 7.46
CA PHE A 37 -16.77 20.11 7.45
C PHE A 37 -15.51 19.29 7.75
N GLY A 38 -15.59 18.47 8.77
CA GLY A 38 -14.44 17.71 9.25
C GLY A 38 -13.29 18.60 9.75
N ASN A 39 -12.08 18.05 9.77
CA ASN A 39 -10.93 18.68 10.41
C ASN A 39 -9.92 19.31 9.43
N SER A 40 -10.12 19.13 8.11
CA SER A 40 -9.11 19.50 7.10
C SER A 40 -9.08 20.99 6.75
N ARG A 41 -10.13 21.74 7.03
CA ARG A 41 -10.34 23.14 6.60
C ARG A 41 -10.17 23.35 5.09
N THR A 42 -10.55 22.33 4.31
CA THR A 42 -10.61 22.38 2.85
C THR A 42 -12.03 22.27 2.32
N THR A 43 -12.97 21.89 3.19
CA THR A 43 -14.39 21.70 2.85
C THR A 43 -15.26 22.43 3.87
N ILE A 44 -16.28 23.11 3.37
CA ILE A 44 -17.32 23.72 4.19
C ILE A 44 -18.65 23.03 3.92
N GLN A 45 -19.53 23.04 4.92
CA GLN A 45 -20.91 22.59 4.79
C GLN A 45 -21.85 23.73 5.18
N PHE A 46 -22.88 23.96 4.39
CA PHE A 46 -23.94 24.93 4.71
C PHE A 46 -24.85 24.40 5.82
N ASP A 47 -25.23 25.29 6.71
CA ASP A 47 -26.21 25.03 7.78
C ASP A 47 -27.66 25.39 7.37
N ARG A 48 -27.82 26.00 6.20
CA ARG A 48 -29.10 26.39 5.61
C ARG A 48 -29.34 25.73 4.26
N PRO A 49 -30.59 25.59 3.82
CA PRO A 49 -30.86 25.10 2.47
C PRO A 49 -30.23 25.98 1.40
N VAL A 50 -29.61 25.36 0.43
CA VAL A 50 -29.00 26.00 -0.74
C VAL A 50 -29.37 25.20 -1.98
N GLY A 51 -29.33 25.81 -3.16
CA GLY A 51 -29.60 25.11 -4.43
C GLY A 51 -28.61 23.98 -4.69
N ASN A 52 -29.09 22.89 -5.27
CA ASN A 52 -28.31 21.68 -5.56
C ASN A 52 -27.84 21.60 -7.01
N THR A 53 -27.95 22.67 -7.79
CA THR A 53 -27.53 22.69 -9.19
C THR A 53 -26.00 22.56 -9.28
N THR A 54 -25.53 21.54 -9.97
CA THR A 54 -24.11 21.27 -10.19
C THR A 54 -23.81 21.16 -11.68
N GLN A 55 -22.56 21.40 -12.04
CA GLN A 55 -22.07 21.20 -13.39
C GLN A 55 -21.64 19.75 -13.62
N ASN A 56 -21.48 19.37 -14.89
CA ASN A 56 -21.05 18.03 -15.24
C ASN A 56 -19.56 17.84 -14.94
N CYS A 57 -19.27 17.02 -13.94
CA CYS A 57 -17.91 16.70 -13.50
C CYS A 57 -17.59 15.23 -13.74
N ILE A 58 -16.51 14.98 -14.45
CA ILE A 58 -16.03 13.61 -14.76
C ILE A 58 -14.81 13.29 -13.90
N GLU A 59 -14.86 12.15 -13.23
CA GLU A 59 -13.74 11.59 -12.48
C GLU A 59 -13.01 10.59 -13.37
N GLY A 60 -11.76 10.88 -13.74
CA GLY A 60 -10.86 10.00 -14.50
C GLY A 60 -9.91 9.30 -13.56
N VAL A 61 -9.74 7.99 -13.75
CA VAL A 61 -8.96 7.12 -12.88
C VAL A 61 -7.95 6.32 -13.70
N ASP A 62 -6.67 6.56 -13.45
CA ASP A 62 -5.55 5.79 -13.96
C ASP A 62 -5.13 4.73 -12.93
N LEU A 63 -5.30 3.45 -13.30
CA LEU A 63 -5.01 2.31 -12.44
C LEU A 63 -3.56 1.86 -12.55
N GLY A 64 -2.90 1.67 -11.42
CA GLY A 64 -1.53 1.17 -11.40
C GLY A 64 -0.99 1.05 -9.97
N ASN A 65 0.33 0.88 -9.83
CA ASN A 65 0.99 0.98 -8.52
C ASN A 65 0.82 2.37 -7.91
N HIS A 66 0.75 3.37 -8.77
CA HIS A 66 0.35 4.73 -8.47
C HIS A 66 -1.05 4.92 -9.04
N LEU A 67 -1.99 5.27 -8.19
CA LEU A 67 -3.37 5.53 -8.58
C LEU A 67 -3.52 7.02 -8.87
N GLY A 68 -3.65 7.38 -10.13
CA GLY A 68 -3.95 8.73 -10.57
C GLY A 68 -5.45 8.98 -10.57
N ILE A 69 -5.90 10.10 -9.99
CA ILE A 69 -7.31 10.53 -10.07
C ILE A 69 -7.36 12.02 -10.38
N SER A 70 -8.09 12.37 -11.41
CA SER A 70 -8.39 13.76 -11.77
C SER A 70 -9.88 13.96 -11.94
N VAL A 71 -10.37 15.15 -11.57
CA VAL A 71 -11.75 15.55 -11.78
C VAL A 71 -11.78 16.79 -12.67
N VAL A 72 -12.43 16.67 -13.79
CA VAL A 72 -12.61 17.75 -14.77
C VAL A 72 -14.08 18.15 -14.85
N CYS A 73 -14.35 19.44 -14.71
CA CYS A 73 -15.63 20.03 -15.04
C CYS A 73 -15.69 20.25 -16.56
N THR A 74 -16.50 19.46 -17.27
CA THR A 74 -16.58 19.55 -18.74
C THR A 74 -17.32 20.78 -19.23
N THR A 75 -18.13 21.42 -18.39
CA THR A 75 -18.85 22.64 -18.71
C THR A 75 -17.92 23.87 -18.77
N THR A 76 -16.96 23.95 -17.85
CA THR A 76 -16.00 25.07 -17.75
C THR A 76 -14.62 24.73 -18.26
N ASN A 77 -14.38 23.48 -18.64
CA ASN A 77 -13.08 22.91 -19.00
C ASN A 77 -11.99 23.18 -17.94
N GLN A 78 -12.34 23.02 -16.66
CA GLN A 78 -11.45 23.24 -15.53
C GLN A 78 -11.18 21.94 -14.79
N GLU A 79 -9.94 21.72 -14.43
CA GLU A 79 -9.56 20.66 -13.49
C GLU A 79 -9.87 21.12 -12.06
N LEU A 80 -10.73 20.38 -11.34
CA LEU A 80 -11.18 20.72 -10.00
C LEU A 80 -10.38 19.99 -8.90
N TYR A 81 -9.77 18.87 -9.26
CA TYR A 81 -9.00 18.03 -8.36
C TYR A 81 -8.00 17.17 -9.12
N ASN A 82 -6.83 16.98 -8.56
CA ASN A 82 -5.88 16.00 -9.04
C ASN A 82 -5.07 15.40 -7.91
N SER A 83 -4.91 14.08 -7.93
CA SER A 83 -4.10 13.37 -6.96
C SER A 83 -3.43 12.14 -7.55
N VAL A 84 -2.27 11.81 -6.97
CA VAL A 84 -1.60 10.54 -7.18
C VAL A 84 -1.45 9.86 -5.82
N SER A 85 -2.09 8.71 -5.67
CA SER A 85 -2.04 7.94 -4.43
C SER A 85 -1.12 6.74 -4.58
N GLN A 86 -0.14 6.61 -3.69
CA GLN A 86 0.81 5.50 -3.68
C GLN A 86 0.48 4.52 -2.56
N ARG A 87 0.46 3.24 -2.90
CA ARG A 87 0.30 2.15 -1.96
C ARG A 87 1.65 1.60 -1.52
N ASP A 88 1.86 1.44 -0.21
CA ASP A 88 3.04 0.78 0.35
C ASP A 88 2.96 -0.76 0.17
N TYR A 89 3.09 -1.21 -1.07
CA TYR A 89 3.03 -2.64 -1.41
C TYR A 89 4.15 -3.45 -0.72
N GLN A 90 5.37 -2.94 -0.74
CA GLN A 90 6.52 -3.65 -0.15
C GLN A 90 6.38 -3.78 1.37
N GLY A 91 5.93 -2.72 2.05
CA GLY A 91 5.66 -2.76 3.47
C GLY A 91 4.53 -3.72 3.83
N GLU A 92 3.49 -3.82 3.00
CA GLU A 92 2.41 -4.79 3.18
C GLU A 92 2.90 -6.23 3.07
N VAL A 93 3.70 -6.55 2.07
CA VAL A 93 4.30 -7.88 1.91
C VAL A 93 5.16 -8.23 3.12
N LYS A 94 6.04 -7.31 3.57
CA LYS A 94 6.87 -7.50 4.77
C LYS A 94 6.01 -7.73 6.02
N ARG A 95 4.93 -6.98 6.21
CA ARG A 95 3.99 -7.15 7.34
C ARG A 95 3.27 -8.50 7.29
N ASN A 96 2.84 -8.95 6.12
CA ASN A 96 2.19 -10.23 5.93
C ASN A 96 3.13 -11.41 6.20
N VAL A 97 4.38 -11.33 5.77
CA VAL A 97 5.43 -12.32 6.12
C VAL A 97 5.62 -12.39 7.63
N LYS A 98 5.78 -11.25 8.32
CA LYS A 98 5.90 -11.21 9.78
C LYS A 98 4.67 -11.81 10.49
N ARG A 99 3.46 -11.47 10.04
CA ARG A 99 2.22 -12.04 10.58
C ARG A 99 2.17 -13.56 10.40
N ARG A 100 2.67 -14.07 9.26
CA ARG A 100 2.79 -15.52 8.99
C ARG A 100 3.78 -16.17 9.93
N GLU A 101 4.94 -15.57 10.16
CA GLU A 101 5.96 -16.05 11.11
C GLU A 101 5.41 -16.10 12.54
N TYR A 102 4.74 -15.03 13.00
CA TYR A 102 4.13 -15.01 14.33
C TYR A 102 3.06 -16.09 14.50
N ARG A 103 2.24 -16.32 13.49
CA ARG A 103 1.24 -17.41 13.51
C ARG A 103 1.91 -18.77 13.55
N ARG A 104 2.98 -18.98 12.79
CA ARG A 104 3.77 -20.24 12.81
C ARG A 104 4.40 -20.47 14.18
N ASN A 105 5.08 -19.46 14.73
CA ASN A 105 5.71 -19.54 16.04
C ASN A 105 4.68 -19.83 17.16
N ARG A 106 3.51 -19.21 17.11
CA ARG A 106 2.45 -19.46 18.08
C ARG A 106 1.90 -20.88 17.97
N ARG A 107 1.78 -21.45 16.79
CA ARG A 107 1.34 -22.83 16.57
C ARG A 107 2.36 -23.84 17.09
N ASN A 108 3.63 -23.61 16.84
CA ASN A 108 4.69 -24.51 17.26
C ASN A 108 4.86 -24.60 18.79
N ARG A 109 4.32 -23.63 19.54
CA ARG A 109 4.33 -23.63 21.02
C ARG A 109 3.19 -24.42 21.66
N LEU A 110 2.20 -24.80 20.89
CA LEU A 110 1.01 -25.48 21.39
C LEU A 110 1.13 -26.97 21.08
N ARG A 111 1.51 -27.77 22.11
CA ARG A 111 1.78 -29.20 22.03
C ARG A 111 0.67 -30.06 21.39
N HIS A 112 -0.58 -29.59 21.37
CA HIS A 112 -1.73 -30.41 21.01
C HIS A 112 -2.59 -29.88 19.84
N ARG A 113 -2.12 -28.93 19.07
CA ARG A 113 -2.85 -28.53 17.86
C ARG A 113 -2.44 -29.39 16.68
N LYS A 114 -3.37 -30.21 16.18
CA LYS A 114 -3.24 -30.87 14.89
C LYS A 114 -2.80 -29.86 13.83
N ALA A 115 -1.87 -30.24 12.97
CA ALA A 115 -1.49 -29.44 11.83
C ALA A 115 -2.75 -29.10 11.02
N ARG A 116 -3.04 -27.82 10.87
CA ARG A 116 -4.12 -27.37 9.99
C ARG A 116 -3.54 -27.33 8.58
N PHE A 117 -3.79 -28.35 7.80
CA PHE A 117 -3.51 -28.35 6.38
C PHE A 117 -4.32 -27.23 5.70
N ASN A 118 -3.83 -26.76 4.54
CA ASN A 118 -4.49 -25.73 3.74
C ASN A 118 -5.80 -26.20 3.07
N ASN A 119 -6.45 -27.22 3.59
CA ASN A 119 -7.67 -27.83 3.08
C ASN A 119 -8.94 -27.01 3.34
N ARG A 120 -8.81 -25.74 3.67
CA ARG A 120 -9.99 -24.89 3.79
C ARG A 120 -10.54 -24.60 2.42
N LYS A 121 -11.74 -25.11 2.14
CA LYS A 121 -12.53 -24.67 0.99
C LYS A 121 -12.68 -23.15 1.08
N LYS A 122 -12.25 -22.46 0.05
CA LYS A 122 -12.41 -21.02 -0.06
C LYS A 122 -13.81 -20.73 -0.59
N PRO A 123 -14.50 -19.69 -0.07
CA PRO A 123 -15.79 -19.29 -0.61
C PRO A 123 -15.63 -18.85 -2.08
N ASP A 124 -16.70 -18.95 -2.84
CA ASP A 124 -16.71 -18.49 -4.23
C ASP A 124 -16.34 -17.02 -4.30
N GLY A 125 -15.57 -16.66 -5.32
CA GLY A 125 -15.07 -15.30 -5.49
C GLY A 125 -14.00 -14.86 -4.48
N TRP A 126 -13.46 -15.76 -3.65
CA TRP A 126 -12.37 -15.44 -2.75
C TRP A 126 -11.14 -14.92 -3.50
N LEU A 127 -10.59 -13.82 -3.02
CA LEU A 127 -9.34 -13.26 -3.49
C LEU A 127 -8.25 -13.31 -2.40
N PRO A 128 -6.97 -13.43 -2.77
CA PRO A 128 -5.89 -13.23 -1.84
C PRO A 128 -6.01 -11.88 -1.11
N PRO A 129 -5.77 -11.80 0.21
CA PRO A 129 -5.96 -10.57 0.98
C PRO A 129 -5.19 -9.36 0.43
N SER A 130 -4.05 -9.58 -0.23
CA SER A 130 -3.28 -8.50 -0.86
C SER A 130 -3.98 -7.91 -2.09
N ILE A 131 -4.65 -8.74 -2.87
CA ILE A 131 -5.43 -8.31 -4.03
C ILE A 131 -6.70 -7.61 -3.57
N GLN A 132 -7.43 -8.21 -2.62
CA GLN A 132 -8.62 -7.58 -2.04
C GLN A 132 -8.30 -6.20 -1.46
N HIS A 133 -7.22 -6.09 -0.69
CA HIS A 133 -6.79 -4.81 -0.14
C HIS A 133 -6.45 -3.77 -1.23
N TYR A 134 -5.94 -4.21 -2.38
CA TYR A 134 -5.67 -3.30 -3.50
C TYR A 134 -6.96 -2.77 -4.12
N ILE A 135 -7.95 -3.64 -4.32
CA ILE A 135 -9.27 -3.27 -4.81
C ILE A 135 -9.94 -2.29 -3.83
N ASP A 136 -9.96 -2.65 -2.54
CA ASP A 136 -10.57 -1.81 -1.49
C ASP A 136 -9.89 -0.43 -1.40
N PHE A 137 -8.56 -0.38 -1.55
CA PHE A 137 -7.83 0.89 -1.59
C PHE A 137 -8.29 1.76 -2.77
N THR A 138 -8.37 1.18 -3.97
CA THR A 138 -8.80 1.89 -5.18
C THR A 138 -10.24 2.40 -5.05
N VAL A 139 -11.16 1.55 -4.62
CA VAL A 139 -12.56 1.93 -4.41
C VAL A 139 -12.68 3.05 -3.37
N ASN A 140 -11.97 2.93 -2.24
CA ASN A 140 -12.02 3.94 -1.18
C ASN A 140 -11.46 5.30 -1.63
N GLU A 141 -10.42 5.33 -2.48
CA GLU A 141 -9.89 6.59 -3.01
C GLU A 141 -10.87 7.26 -3.98
N ILE A 142 -11.50 6.50 -4.87
CA ILE A 142 -12.55 6.99 -5.77
C ILE A 142 -13.74 7.53 -4.96
N LEU A 143 -14.33 6.72 -4.10
CA LEU A 143 -15.49 7.12 -3.29
C LEU A 143 -15.18 8.29 -2.34
N ARG A 144 -13.93 8.46 -1.92
CA ARG A 144 -13.52 9.59 -1.08
C ARG A 144 -13.72 10.92 -1.80
N ILE A 145 -13.37 10.98 -3.09
CA ILE A 145 -13.48 12.21 -3.88
C ILE A 145 -14.94 12.57 -4.11
N GLN A 146 -15.78 11.58 -4.32
CA GLN A 146 -17.22 11.75 -4.51
C GLN A 146 -17.94 12.30 -3.26
N LYS A 147 -17.31 12.29 -2.07
CA LYS A 147 -17.86 12.88 -0.85
C LYS A 147 -17.76 14.42 -0.82
N PHE A 148 -16.91 15.02 -1.64
CA PHE A 148 -16.72 16.49 -1.62
C PHE A 148 -16.73 17.14 -3.01
N LEU A 149 -16.86 16.35 -4.09
CA LEU A 149 -17.04 16.85 -5.44
C LEU A 149 -18.26 16.21 -6.11
N PRO A 150 -19.05 16.98 -6.86
CA PRO A 150 -20.30 16.54 -7.49
C PRO A 150 -20.01 15.73 -8.77
N ILE A 151 -19.55 14.50 -8.62
CA ILE A 151 -19.21 13.63 -9.73
C ILE A 151 -20.47 13.13 -10.42
N SER A 152 -20.58 13.37 -11.72
CA SER A 152 -21.66 12.87 -12.58
C SER A 152 -21.33 11.52 -13.24
N LYS A 153 -20.04 11.27 -13.54
CA LYS A 153 -19.57 10.08 -14.22
C LYS A 153 -18.15 9.73 -13.80
N VAL A 154 -17.84 8.44 -13.76
CA VAL A 154 -16.49 7.90 -13.54
C VAL A 154 -16.00 7.26 -14.83
N ILE A 155 -14.78 7.58 -15.25
CA ILE A 155 -14.09 6.88 -16.35
C ILE A 155 -12.87 6.19 -15.77
N LEU A 156 -12.84 4.87 -15.90
CA LEU A 156 -11.81 4.01 -15.33
C LEU A 156 -10.95 3.42 -16.45
N GLU A 157 -9.65 3.69 -16.44
CA GLU A 157 -8.73 3.02 -17.34
C GLU A 157 -8.46 1.61 -16.84
N THR A 158 -8.70 0.63 -17.71
CA THR A 158 -8.45 -0.77 -17.43
C THR A 158 -7.68 -1.41 -18.58
N SER A 159 -7.10 -2.57 -18.32
CA SER A 159 -6.46 -3.36 -19.33
C SER A 159 -6.83 -4.83 -19.13
N VAL A 160 -7.10 -5.51 -20.23
CA VAL A 160 -7.34 -6.96 -20.24
C VAL A 160 -6.14 -7.63 -20.89
N PHE A 161 -5.53 -8.54 -20.18
CA PHE A 161 -4.35 -9.27 -20.61
C PHE A 161 -4.67 -10.76 -20.76
N ASP A 162 -4.28 -11.33 -21.86
CA ASP A 162 -4.23 -12.78 -22.02
C ASP A 162 -3.00 -13.32 -21.30
N THR A 163 -3.16 -13.66 -20.03
CA THR A 163 -2.05 -14.13 -19.19
C THR A 163 -1.52 -15.50 -19.63
N ALA A 164 -2.30 -16.31 -20.32
CA ALA A 164 -1.87 -17.59 -20.87
C ALA A 164 -0.90 -17.36 -22.06
N LYS A 165 -1.27 -16.48 -22.98
CA LYS A 165 -0.41 -16.10 -24.11
C LYS A 165 0.84 -15.33 -23.69
N LEU A 166 0.78 -14.56 -22.61
CA LEU A 166 1.96 -13.90 -22.05
C LEU A 166 3.00 -14.90 -21.53
N THR A 167 2.56 -16.09 -21.09
CA THR A 167 3.45 -17.15 -20.59
C THR A 167 3.83 -18.15 -21.66
N ASN A 168 2.95 -18.41 -22.62
CA ASN A 168 3.18 -19.31 -23.75
C ASN A 168 2.44 -18.77 -24.99
N PHE A 169 3.19 -18.16 -25.90
CA PHE A 169 2.61 -17.52 -27.08
C PHE A 169 1.82 -18.48 -27.99
N GLY A 170 2.20 -19.75 -28.03
CA GLY A 170 1.57 -20.79 -28.84
C GLY A 170 0.35 -21.47 -28.20
N VAL A 171 -0.07 -21.05 -26.99
CA VAL A 171 -1.21 -21.70 -26.33
C VAL A 171 -2.53 -21.41 -27.07
N ARG A 172 -3.32 -22.45 -27.32
CA ARG A 172 -4.66 -22.35 -27.91
C ARG A 172 -5.70 -22.09 -26.84
N PRO A 173 -6.86 -21.44 -27.17
CA PRO A 173 -7.91 -21.16 -26.20
C PRO A 173 -8.45 -22.39 -25.47
N GLU A 174 -8.57 -23.53 -26.15
CA GLU A 174 -9.00 -24.81 -25.59
C GLU A 174 -8.02 -25.37 -24.53
N ASP A 175 -6.76 -24.94 -24.56
CA ASP A 175 -5.71 -25.39 -23.65
C ASP A 175 -5.48 -24.41 -22.47
N TYR A 176 -6.25 -23.33 -22.35
CA TYR A 176 -6.08 -22.34 -21.27
C TYR A 176 -6.25 -22.92 -19.86
N THR A 177 -7.02 -23.97 -19.72
CA THR A 177 -7.19 -24.70 -18.45
C THR A 177 -6.13 -25.77 -18.24
N LYS A 178 -5.39 -26.14 -19.30
CA LYS A 178 -4.37 -27.18 -19.31
C LYS A 178 -2.99 -26.52 -19.24
N GLY A 179 -2.59 -26.05 -18.07
CA GLY A 179 -1.24 -25.54 -17.85
C GLY A 179 -0.20 -26.66 -17.96
N ARG A 180 1.10 -26.28 -18.00
CA ARG A 180 2.25 -27.22 -18.14
C ARG A 180 2.28 -28.34 -17.08
N LEU A 181 1.66 -28.09 -15.91
CA LEU A 181 1.54 -29.07 -14.83
C LEU A 181 0.24 -29.90 -14.91
N HIS A 182 -0.54 -29.76 -15.99
CA HIS A 182 -1.77 -30.53 -16.15
C HIS A 182 -1.45 -32.03 -16.26
N GLY A 183 -2.08 -32.83 -15.43
CA GLY A 183 -1.82 -34.28 -15.36
C GLY A 183 -0.76 -34.70 -14.35
N TYR A 184 -0.04 -33.75 -13.76
CA TYR A 184 0.96 -34.02 -12.71
C TYR A 184 0.42 -33.58 -11.33
N HIS A 185 0.67 -34.37 -10.29
CA HIS A 185 0.28 -34.02 -8.92
C HIS A 185 1.16 -32.90 -8.33
N SER A 186 2.37 -32.72 -8.83
CA SER A 186 3.31 -31.73 -8.32
C SER A 186 4.30 -31.27 -9.38
N LEU A 187 4.91 -30.08 -9.14
CA LEU A 187 6.03 -29.59 -9.92
C LEU A 187 7.21 -30.58 -9.91
N LYS A 188 7.41 -31.29 -8.81
CA LYS A 188 8.49 -32.27 -8.68
C LYS A 188 8.31 -33.44 -9.63
N GLU A 189 7.10 -33.96 -9.75
CA GLU A 189 6.78 -35.05 -10.71
C GLU A 189 6.92 -34.59 -12.15
N TYR A 190 6.43 -33.40 -12.47
CA TYR A 190 6.60 -32.80 -13.79
C TYR A 190 8.10 -32.69 -14.19
N LEU A 191 8.93 -32.16 -13.29
CA LEU A 191 10.38 -32.04 -13.56
C LEU A 191 11.05 -33.39 -13.67
N TYR A 192 10.62 -34.36 -12.88
CA TYR A 192 11.16 -35.72 -12.93
C TYR A 192 10.91 -36.37 -14.30
N ASP A 193 9.70 -36.21 -14.81
CA ASP A 193 9.34 -36.69 -16.15
C ASP A 193 10.13 -35.94 -17.24
N GLN A 194 10.21 -34.60 -17.15
CA GLN A 194 10.94 -33.79 -18.13
C GLN A 194 12.46 -34.08 -18.14
N GLN A 195 13.04 -34.48 -17.02
CA GLN A 195 14.48 -34.82 -16.88
C GLN A 195 14.74 -36.32 -16.95
N ASN A 196 13.69 -37.16 -17.19
CA ASN A 196 13.79 -38.62 -17.17
C ASN A 196 14.46 -39.16 -15.90
N GLY A 197 14.27 -38.51 -14.76
CA GLY A 197 14.90 -38.88 -13.49
C GLY A 197 16.41 -38.64 -13.42
N ILE A 198 17.00 -37.95 -14.40
CA ILE A 198 18.44 -37.70 -14.49
C ILE A 198 18.79 -36.38 -13.80
N ASP A 199 19.80 -36.41 -12.94
CA ASP A 199 20.39 -35.21 -12.37
C ASP A 199 21.32 -34.55 -13.41
N PRO A 200 21.06 -33.29 -13.82
CA PRO A 200 21.83 -32.61 -14.85
C PRO A 200 23.26 -32.27 -14.44
N ILE A 201 23.64 -32.43 -13.16
CA ILE A 201 25.01 -32.15 -12.69
C ILE A 201 25.93 -33.34 -12.91
N ASP A 202 25.49 -34.54 -12.58
CA ASP A 202 26.34 -35.76 -12.69
C ASP A 202 25.85 -36.75 -13.74
N GLY A 203 24.73 -36.47 -14.40
CA GLY A 203 24.18 -37.36 -15.44
C GLY A 203 23.63 -38.69 -14.92
N GLN A 204 23.55 -38.90 -13.62
CA GLN A 204 23.06 -40.13 -13.00
C GLN A 204 21.57 -40.14 -12.83
N HIS A 205 20.95 -41.31 -12.93
CA HIS A 205 19.52 -41.51 -12.67
C HIS A 205 19.28 -41.74 -11.18
N TYR A 206 18.30 -41.02 -10.62
CA TYR A 206 17.88 -41.09 -9.23
C TYR A 206 16.38 -41.35 -9.09
N LEU A 207 15.98 -41.97 -8.01
CA LEU A 207 14.57 -42.10 -7.69
C LEU A 207 13.95 -40.72 -7.33
N LEU A 208 12.66 -40.56 -7.61
CA LEU A 208 11.96 -39.32 -7.29
C LEU A 208 12.08 -38.89 -5.80
N SER A 209 12.11 -39.87 -4.87
CA SER A 209 12.32 -39.65 -3.43
C SER A 209 13.68 -39.03 -3.09
N GLU A 210 14.71 -39.33 -3.89
CA GLU A 210 16.08 -38.88 -3.66
C GLU A 210 16.38 -37.50 -4.27
N MET A 211 15.49 -37.00 -5.11
CA MET A 211 15.65 -35.70 -5.76
C MET A 211 14.94 -34.59 -5.03
N VAL A 212 15.40 -33.36 -5.22
CA VAL A 212 14.85 -32.12 -4.66
C VAL A 212 14.74 -31.05 -5.73
N VAL A 213 13.73 -30.20 -5.61
CA VAL A 213 13.52 -29.06 -6.52
C VAL A 213 14.46 -27.92 -6.16
N HIS A 214 15.32 -27.54 -7.09
CA HIS A 214 16.22 -26.40 -6.99
C HIS A 214 15.69 -25.23 -7.81
N HIS A 215 15.87 -23.99 -7.30
CA HIS A 215 15.50 -22.76 -8.01
C HIS A 215 16.73 -22.15 -8.67
N LEU A 216 16.72 -22.02 -9.98
CA LEU A 216 17.79 -21.39 -10.75
C LEU A 216 17.97 -19.93 -10.33
N GLN A 217 16.91 -19.14 -10.36
CA GLN A 217 16.88 -17.86 -9.65
C GLN A 217 16.38 -18.09 -8.24
N TYR A 218 17.20 -17.76 -7.24
CA TYR A 218 16.86 -18.01 -5.84
C TYR A 218 15.62 -17.24 -5.39
N ARG A 219 14.83 -17.85 -4.51
CA ARG A 219 13.65 -17.20 -3.93
C ARG A 219 13.95 -15.87 -3.21
N SER A 220 15.13 -15.74 -2.62
CA SER A 220 15.62 -14.51 -2.01
C SER A 220 15.82 -13.38 -3.01
N GLN A 221 16.06 -13.73 -4.27
CA GLN A 221 16.23 -12.83 -5.42
C GLN A 221 14.96 -12.68 -6.25
N GLY A 222 13.82 -13.15 -5.76
CA GLY A 222 12.52 -13.04 -6.43
C GLY A 222 12.15 -14.22 -7.33
N GLY A 223 12.92 -15.30 -7.33
CA GLY A 223 12.65 -16.51 -8.09
C GLY A 223 11.29 -17.15 -7.78
N THR A 224 10.63 -17.63 -8.80
CA THR A 224 9.27 -18.24 -8.74
C THR A 224 9.37 -19.77 -8.76
N ASN A 225 8.25 -20.45 -8.46
CA ASN A 225 8.10 -21.90 -8.62
C ASN A 225 7.68 -22.29 -10.05
N SER A 226 7.98 -21.48 -11.05
CA SER A 226 7.72 -21.85 -12.44
C SER A 226 8.63 -23.00 -12.87
N PRO A 227 8.15 -23.92 -13.74
CA PRO A 227 9.00 -24.94 -14.36
C PRO A 227 10.27 -24.38 -14.99
N ASP A 228 10.20 -23.18 -15.62
CA ASP A 228 11.36 -22.55 -16.25
C ASP A 228 12.42 -22.04 -15.27
N ASN A 229 12.06 -21.86 -14.02
CA ASN A 229 12.97 -21.40 -12.96
C ASN A 229 13.41 -22.55 -12.04
N THR A 230 13.07 -23.78 -12.37
CA THR A 230 13.32 -24.90 -11.47
C THR A 230 13.91 -26.10 -12.22
N ILE A 231 14.84 -26.76 -11.57
CA ILE A 231 15.40 -28.06 -12.00
C ILE A 231 15.31 -29.03 -10.83
N LEU A 232 15.36 -30.29 -11.15
CA LEU A 232 15.43 -31.37 -10.19
C LEU A 232 16.85 -31.84 -10.02
N LEU A 233 17.33 -31.94 -8.80
CA LEU A 233 18.67 -32.36 -8.45
C LEU A 233 18.63 -33.47 -7.41
N SER A 234 19.63 -34.35 -7.39
CA SER A 234 19.80 -35.28 -6.29
C SER A 234 20.12 -34.54 -4.99
N ARG A 235 19.75 -35.09 -3.83
CA ARG A 235 20.11 -34.53 -2.53
C ARG A 235 21.62 -34.43 -2.34
N LYS A 236 22.40 -35.31 -2.97
CA LYS A 236 23.85 -35.32 -2.96
C LYS A 236 24.43 -34.05 -3.62
N ASN A 237 23.89 -33.65 -4.76
CA ASN A 237 24.35 -32.47 -5.50
C ASN A 237 23.73 -31.15 -5.00
N HIS A 238 22.60 -31.23 -4.32
CA HIS A 238 21.96 -30.06 -3.72
C HIS A 238 22.51 -29.75 -2.32
N ASN A 239 23.78 -29.38 -2.25
CA ASN A 239 24.50 -29.08 -1.01
C ASN A 239 24.99 -27.63 -0.92
N THR A 240 25.44 -27.22 0.28
CA THR A 240 25.85 -25.83 0.56
C THR A 240 27.09 -25.41 -0.26
N ALA A 241 28.02 -26.35 -0.54
CA ALA A 241 29.23 -26.05 -1.33
C ALA A 241 28.85 -25.69 -2.76
N ASN A 242 27.98 -26.47 -3.40
CA ASN A 242 27.48 -26.16 -4.74
C ASN A 242 26.70 -24.89 -4.84
N HIS A 243 25.96 -24.49 -3.75
CA HIS A 243 25.24 -23.21 -3.69
C HIS A 243 26.17 -22.00 -3.57
N ASN A 244 27.30 -22.12 -2.87
CA ASN A 244 28.15 -20.96 -2.58
C ASN A 244 29.15 -20.69 -3.70
N ASN A 245 29.89 -21.70 -4.12
CA ASN A 245 31.02 -21.56 -5.07
C ASN A 245 31.05 -22.66 -6.15
N GLY A 246 30.01 -23.48 -6.25
CA GLY A 246 29.94 -24.57 -7.20
C GLY A 246 29.01 -24.32 -8.39
N ILE A 247 28.70 -25.39 -9.11
CA ILE A 247 27.87 -25.38 -10.33
C ILE A 247 26.53 -24.67 -10.14
N LEU A 248 25.90 -24.80 -8.97
CA LEU A 248 24.60 -24.14 -8.70
C LEU A 248 24.73 -22.62 -8.60
N ALA A 249 25.86 -22.12 -8.09
CA ALA A 249 26.13 -20.68 -8.07
C ALA A 249 26.31 -20.13 -9.48
N ASP A 250 26.97 -20.88 -10.35
CA ASP A 250 27.20 -20.49 -11.74
C ASP A 250 25.93 -20.57 -12.56
N LEU A 251 25.11 -21.59 -12.38
CA LEU A 251 23.77 -21.68 -12.99
C LEU A 251 22.90 -20.49 -12.58
N ALA A 252 22.93 -20.08 -11.31
CA ALA A 252 22.17 -18.93 -10.82
C ALA A 252 22.63 -17.59 -11.43
N LYS A 253 23.94 -17.45 -11.72
CA LYS A 253 24.49 -16.23 -12.36
C LYS A 253 24.09 -16.12 -13.83
N HIS A 254 24.09 -17.26 -14.53
CA HIS A 254 23.82 -17.30 -15.97
C HIS A 254 22.35 -17.46 -16.31
N HIS A 255 21.51 -17.83 -15.34
CA HIS A 255 20.08 -17.95 -15.55
C HIS A 255 19.43 -16.59 -15.64
N GLN A 256 19.16 -16.13 -16.85
CA GLN A 256 18.26 -15.04 -17.10
C GLN A 256 16.82 -15.59 -17.06
N SER A 257 16.08 -15.23 -16.02
CA SER A 257 14.66 -15.57 -15.93
C SER A 257 13.93 -14.92 -17.11
N SER A 258 13.56 -15.74 -18.10
CA SER A 258 12.67 -15.35 -19.21
C SER A 258 11.21 -15.19 -18.74
N LEU A 259 10.96 -15.31 -17.44
CA LEU A 259 9.63 -15.31 -16.87
C LEU A 259 9.03 -13.90 -16.93
N VAL A 260 8.06 -13.77 -17.82
CA VAL A 260 7.17 -12.61 -17.85
C VAL A 260 6.47 -12.51 -16.49
N ASN A 261 6.64 -11.38 -15.81
CA ASN A 261 5.97 -11.13 -14.56
C ASN A 261 4.46 -10.83 -14.81
N THR A 262 3.65 -11.87 -14.81
CA THR A 262 2.20 -11.78 -15.07
C THR A 262 1.38 -11.24 -13.87
N LYS A 263 2.01 -10.95 -12.73
CA LYS A 263 1.28 -10.48 -11.53
C LYS A 263 0.51 -9.19 -11.77
N GLY A 264 1.11 -8.25 -12.49
CA GLY A 264 0.45 -6.99 -12.87
C GLY A 264 -0.73 -7.23 -13.81
N ALA A 265 -0.52 -8.05 -14.84
CA ALA A 265 -1.56 -8.41 -15.80
C ALA A 265 -2.75 -9.11 -15.12
N PHE A 266 -2.48 -10.08 -14.25
CA PHE A 266 -3.53 -10.75 -13.46
C PHE A 266 -4.29 -9.77 -12.56
N LEU A 267 -3.60 -8.87 -11.88
CA LEU A 267 -4.23 -7.85 -11.04
C LEU A 267 -5.16 -6.96 -11.86
N MET A 268 -4.71 -6.49 -13.03
CA MET A 268 -5.53 -5.65 -13.92
C MET A 268 -6.78 -6.39 -14.41
N ASN A 269 -6.66 -7.67 -14.77
CA ASN A 269 -7.82 -8.51 -15.13
C ASN A 269 -8.84 -8.61 -13.98
N VAL A 270 -8.36 -8.84 -12.76
CA VAL A 270 -9.23 -8.88 -11.56
C VAL A 270 -9.91 -7.54 -11.33
N MET A 271 -9.19 -6.43 -11.47
CA MET A 271 -9.73 -5.08 -11.30
C MET A 271 -10.77 -4.75 -12.37
N HIS A 272 -10.52 -5.10 -13.63
CA HIS A 272 -11.48 -4.97 -14.73
C HIS A 272 -12.83 -5.62 -14.42
N LEU A 273 -12.80 -6.81 -13.80
CA LEU A 273 -14.03 -7.57 -13.48
C LEU A 273 -14.71 -7.11 -12.18
N ARG A 274 -13.94 -6.62 -11.18
CA ARG A 274 -14.45 -6.35 -9.83
C ARG A 274 -14.84 -4.90 -9.61
N LEU A 275 -14.06 -3.94 -10.12
CA LEU A 275 -14.31 -2.53 -9.87
C LEU A 275 -15.68 -2.06 -10.39
N PRO A 276 -16.14 -2.44 -11.60
CA PRO A 276 -17.47 -2.04 -12.06
C PRO A 276 -18.61 -2.50 -11.16
N LYS A 277 -18.46 -3.66 -10.53
CA LYS A 277 -19.46 -4.20 -9.59
C LYS A 277 -19.49 -3.45 -8.25
N MET A 278 -18.36 -2.86 -7.86
CA MET A 278 -18.22 -2.14 -6.59
C MET A 278 -18.48 -0.63 -6.71
N LEU A 279 -18.33 -0.08 -7.92
CA LEU A 279 -18.52 1.34 -8.24
C LEU A 279 -19.83 1.57 -9.00
N ASN A 280 -20.92 1.05 -8.46
CA ASN A 280 -22.25 1.11 -9.08
C ASN A 280 -23.09 2.34 -8.67
N ASN A 281 -22.54 3.24 -7.87
CA ASN A 281 -23.21 4.43 -7.35
C ASN A 281 -23.25 5.60 -8.34
N LYS A 282 -22.45 5.54 -9.41
CA LYS A 282 -22.40 6.54 -10.49
C LYS A 282 -22.27 5.85 -11.84
N PRO A 283 -22.70 6.49 -12.94
CA PRO A 283 -22.44 6.00 -14.29
C PRO A 283 -20.94 5.75 -14.48
N LEU A 284 -20.58 4.53 -14.86
CA LEU A 284 -19.21 4.09 -15.05
C LEU A 284 -18.92 3.81 -16.52
N GLN A 285 -17.83 4.33 -17.03
CA GLN A 285 -17.30 4.02 -18.35
C GLN A 285 -15.91 3.40 -18.22
N LEU A 286 -15.65 2.34 -18.96
CA LEU A 286 -14.32 1.76 -19.07
C LEU A 286 -13.59 2.34 -20.29
N THR A 287 -12.31 2.61 -20.14
CA THR A 287 -11.39 2.98 -21.22
C THR A 287 -10.12 2.12 -21.15
N PHE A 288 -9.32 2.16 -22.21
CA PHE A 288 -8.12 1.35 -22.33
C PHE A 288 -6.89 2.23 -22.55
N GLY A 289 -5.74 1.77 -22.05
CA GLY A 289 -4.48 2.52 -22.04
C GLY A 289 -4.01 3.03 -23.41
N TYR A 290 -4.32 2.32 -24.51
CA TYR A 290 -3.99 2.78 -25.84
C TYR A 290 -4.73 4.09 -26.24
N LYS A 291 -5.97 4.28 -25.73
CA LYS A 291 -6.73 5.52 -25.95
C LYS A 291 -6.12 6.69 -25.19
N THR A 292 -5.71 6.46 -23.95
CA THR A 292 -5.00 7.46 -23.14
C THR A 292 -3.66 7.80 -23.76
N ALA A 293 -2.90 6.81 -24.24
CA ALA A 293 -1.63 7.03 -24.94
C ALA A 293 -1.80 7.89 -26.21
N ARG A 294 -2.85 7.61 -27.01
CA ARG A 294 -3.18 8.41 -28.21
C ARG A 294 -3.53 9.85 -27.85
N LYS A 295 -4.35 10.08 -26.81
CA LYS A 295 -4.67 11.42 -26.32
C LYS A 295 -3.41 12.16 -25.85
N ARG A 296 -2.51 11.46 -25.14
CA ARG A 296 -1.24 12.04 -24.68
C ARG A 296 -0.38 12.54 -25.85
N GLN A 297 -0.28 11.76 -26.92
CA GLN A 297 0.42 12.17 -28.14
C GLN A 297 -0.26 13.37 -28.80
N LEU A 298 -1.59 13.31 -28.95
CA LEU A 298 -2.38 14.38 -29.58
C LEU A 298 -2.22 15.73 -28.86
N TYR A 299 -2.21 15.71 -27.52
CA TYR A 299 -2.12 16.91 -26.69
C TYR A 299 -0.70 17.21 -26.21
N SER A 300 0.32 16.52 -26.73
CA SER A 300 1.75 16.76 -26.46
C SER A 300 2.14 16.68 -24.97
N PHE A 301 1.46 15.85 -24.17
CA PHE A 301 1.86 15.59 -22.81
C PHE A 301 3.10 14.67 -22.78
N LYS A 302 4.21 15.20 -22.26
CA LYS A 302 5.46 14.42 -22.11
C LYS A 302 5.28 13.30 -21.10
N LYS A 303 5.96 12.17 -21.32
CA LYS A 303 6.02 11.05 -20.37
C LYS A 303 7.45 10.85 -19.92
N ASP A 304 7.69 11.11 -18.63
CA ASP A 304 8.90 10.68 -17.93
C ASP A 304 8.56 9.48 -17.01
N ARG A 305 9.27 8.36 -17.16
CA ARG A 305 8.99 7.14 -16.40
C ARG A 305 9.16 7.30 -14.89
N ASN A 306 9.95 8.28 -14.46
CA ASN A 306 10.27 8.52 -13.05
C ASN A 306 9.39 9.63 -12.42
N ASP A 307 8.55 10.28 -13.20
CA ASP A 307 7.73 11.39 -12.73
C ASP A 307 6.31 10.92 -12.36
N LEU A 308 5.95 11.11 -11.10
CA LEU A 308 4.60 10.83 -10.59
C LEU A 308 3.52 11.66 -11.27
N THR A 309 3.88 12.83 -11.83
CA THR A 309 2.95 13.70 -12.54
C THR A 309 2.35 13.04 -13.79
N ASN A 310 3.00 12.00 -14.33
CA ASN A 310 2.46 11.24 -15.46
C ASN A 310 1.10 10.62 -15.15
N HIS A 311 0.96 10.01 -13.96
CA HIS A 311 -0.30 9.40 -13.53
C HIS A 311 -1.39 10.47 -13.34
N ALA A 312 -1.00 11.67 -12.91
CA ALA A 312 -1.89 12.82 -12.81
C ALA A 312 -2.37 13.29 -14.19
N ASN A 313 -1.46 13.33 -15.17
CA ASN A 313 -1.77 13.73 -16.55
C ASN A 313 -2.62 12.66 -17.26
N ASP A 314 -2.32 11.38 -17.04
CA ASP A 314 -3.12 10.28 -17.58
C ASP A 314 -4.54 10.32 -17.03
N ALA A 315 -4.71 10.52 -15.72
CA ALA A 315 -6.01 10.66 -15.09
C ALA A 315 -6.80 11.88 -15.65
N LEU A 316 -6.13 13.00 -15.92
CA LEU A 316 -6.72 14.17 -16.58
C LEU A 316 -7.28 13.80 -17.96
N LEU A 317 -6.47 13.14 -18.80
CA LEU A 317 -6.87 12.74 -20.15
C LEU A 317 -8.00 11.70 -20.14
N ILE A 318 -8.05 10.84 -19.12
CA ILE A 318 -9.14 9.90 -18.88
C ILE A 318 -10.40 10.65 -18.47
N ALA A 319 -10.30 11.71 -17.66
CA ALA A 319 -11.43 12.58 -17.28
C ALA A 319 -11.94 13.47 -18.43
N ASN A 320 -11.50 13.24 -19.66
CA ASN A 320 -11.79 14.03 -20.84
C ASN A 320 -11.19 15.46 -20.81
N GLY A 321 -10.16 15.68 -20.00
CA GLY A 321 -9.33 16.87 -20.11
C GLY A 321 -8.49 16.86 -21.41
N ASP A 322 -8.09 18.02 -21.84
CA ASP A 322 -7.29 18.28 -23.03
C ASP A 322 -6.20 19.33 -22.76
N ASN A 323 -5.51 19.79 -23.81
CA ASN A 323 -4.48 20.82 -23.70
C ASN A 323 -5.04 22.25 -23.44
N HIS A 324 -6.35 22.44 -23.57
CA HIS A 324 -7.04 23.69 -23.25
C HIS A 324 -7.67 23.68 -21.85
N THR A 325 -7.62 22.55 -21.14
CA THR A 325 -8.14 22.45 -19.79
C THR A 325 -7.33 23.33 -18.85
N GLU A 326 -8.03 24.18 -18.08
CA GLU A 326 -7.39 24.97 -17.02
C GLU A 326 -6.91 24.05 -15.90
N LEU A 327 -5.59 23.88 -15.79
CA LEU A 327 -4.95 22.90 -14.94
C LEU A 327 -4.72 23.43 -13.52
N ILE A 328 -4.87 22.56 -12.54
CA ILE A 328 -4.33 22.83 -11.21
C ILE A 328 -2.81 22.61 -11.19
N THR A 329 -2.09 23.60 -10.65
CA THR A 329 -0.62 23.54 -10.53
C THR A 329 -0.13 22.60 -9.42
N ASN A 330 -0.98 22.34 -8.45
CA ASN A 330 -0.66 21.56 -7.26
C ASN A 330 -1.37 20.20 -7.27
N ILE A 331 -0.63 19.14 -7.53
CA ILE A 331 -1.12 17.77 -7.45
C ILE A 331 -0.98 17.27 -6.02
N ILE A 332 -2.00 16.62 -5.49
CA ILE A 332 -1.99 16.02 -4.16
C ILE A 332 -1.35 14.64 -4.26
N HIS A 333 -0.13 14.50 -3.75
CA HIS A 333 0.50 13.19 -3.59
C HIS A 333 0.09 12.59 -2.24
N ARG A 334 -0.47 11.38 -2.29
CA ARG A 334 -0.94 10.63 -1.12
C ARG A 334 -0.12 9.36 -0.95
N ASP A 335 0.72 9.36 0.07
CA ASP A 335 1.58 8.23 0.37
C ASP A 335 1.12 7.51 1.64
N LYS A 336 1.10 6.18 1.61
CA LYS A 336 0.72 5.36 2.75
C LYS A 336 1.91 5.14 3.66
N HIS A 337 1.98 5.88 4.72
CA HIS A 337 2.96 5.69 5.78
C HIS A 337 2.45 4.78 6.89
N HIS A 338 3.33 3.94 7.42
CA HIS A 338 3.05 3.18 8.62
C HIS A 338 3.66 3.92 9.82
N SER A 339 2.86 4.69 10.53
CA SER A 339 3.29 5.30 11.77
C SER A 339 3.40 4.24 12.88
N ASN A 340 4.56 4.18 13.52
CA ASN A 340 4.73 3.38 14.72
C ASN A 340 4.26 4.19 15.93
N ASN A 341 2.96 4.17 16.16
CA ASN A 341 2.30 4.94 17.21
C ASN A 341 2.50 4.28 18.58
N ARG A 342 3.74 4.26 19.08
CA ARG A 342 4.08 3.71 20.39
C ARG A 342 4.65 4.80 21.30
N SER A 343 4.04 4.97 22.46
CA SER A 343 4.71 5.65 23.57
C SER A 343 5.68 4.68 24.22
N LEU A 344 6.92 5.08 24.31
CA LEU A 344 7.97 4.36 25.04
C LEU A 344 8.15 4.87 26.48
N GLU A 345 7.41 5.88 26.89
CA GLU A 345 7.57 6.55 28.17
C GLU A 345 7.45 5.59 29.34
N LYS A 346 6.33 4.85 29.42
CA LYS A 346 6.15 3.84 30.47
C LYS A 346 7.13 2.69 30.36
N PHE A 347 7.61 2.39 29.16
CA PHE A 347 8.61 1.36 28.97
C PHE A 347 9.94 1.75 29.62
N TYR A 348 10.37 2.98 29.46
CA TYR A 348 11.61 3.47 30.05
C TYR A 348 11.51 3.72 31.55
N ASP A 349 10.32 4.00 32.03
CA ASP A 349 10.06 4.18 33.46
C ASP A 349 9.87 2.83 34.22
N ALA A 350 9.59 1.74 33.49
CA ALA A 350 9.47 0.43 34.09
C ALA A 350 10.84 -0.06 34.58
N LYS A 351 10.85 -0.69 35.77
CA LYS A 351 12.02 -1.30 36.36
C LYS A 351 11.74 -2.79 36.63
N TYR A 352 12.76 -3.60 36.60
CA TYR A 352 12.66 -5.00 36.98
C TYR A 352 13.88 -5.41 37.79
N TYR A 353 13.67 -6.38 38.65
CA TYR A 353 14.71 -7.02 39.45
C TYR A 353 15.12 -8.32 38.80
N SER A 354 16.40 -8.48 38.47
CA SER A 354 16.93 -9.72 37.89
C SER A 354 17.27 -10.71 39.00
N ASN A 355 16.72 -11.89 38.94
CA ASN A 355 17.08 -12.97 39.89
C ASN A 355 18.42 -13.62 39.56
N VAL A 356 19.03 -13.29 38.43
CA VAL A 356 20.31 -13.87 37.99
C VAL A 356 21.47 -13.16 38.64
N ASP A 357 21.46 -11.83 38.66
CA ASP A 357 22.54 -11.00 39.15
C ASP A 357 22.15 -10.04 40.30
N GLY A 358 20.91 -10.13 40.78
CA GLY A 358 20.40 -9.35 41.89
C GLY A 358 20.28 -7.84 41.63
N LYS A 359 20.43 -7.38 40.39
CA LYS A 359 20.44 -5.95 40.05
C LYS A 359 19.09 -5.48 39.55
N ILE A 360 18.83 -4.18 39.68
CA ILE A 360 17.66 -3.51 39.14
C ILE A 360 18.02 -2.91 37.80
N TYR A 361 17.28 -3.32 36.77
CA TYR A 361 17.41 -2.83 35.41
C TYR A 361 16.24 -1.93 35.02
N SER A 362 16.50 -1.00 34.12
CA SER A 362 15.45 -0.16 33.53
C SER A 362 14.67 -0.93 32.46
N GLY A 363 13.39 -0.60 32.27
CA GLY A 363 12.58 -1.15 31.17
C GLY A 363 13.14 -0.87 29.78
N LYS A 364 14.00 0.16 29.65
CA LYS A 364 14.73 0.48 28.44
C LYS A 364 15.70 -0.63 28.03
N GLU A 365 16.39 -1.22 29.00
CA GLU A 365 17.36 -2.30 28.78
C GLU A 365 16.70 -3.60 28.33
N LEU A 366 15.45 -3.80 28.70
CA LEU A 366 14.67 -4.96 28.25
C LEU A 366 14.31 -4.90 26.75
N GLY A 367 14.53 -3.77 26.12
CA GLY A 367 14.18 -3.55 24.72
C GLY A 367 12.68 -3.53 24.46
N SER A 368 12.31 -3.25 23.25
CA SER A 368 10.90 -3.20 22.81
C SER A 368 10.33 -4.55 22.44
N GLY A 369 11.05 -5.65 22.64
CA GLY A 369 10.72 -6.98 22.13
C GLY A 369 10.91 -7.15 20.62
N HIS A 370 11.46 -6.15 19.96
CA HIS A 370 11.85 -6.16 18.54
C HIS A 370 13.36 -6.16 18.37
N THR A 371 14.06 -6.75 19.31
CA THR A 371 15.50 -6.89 19.23
C THR A 371 15.90 -7.64 17.98
N ASN A 372 16.90 -7.10 17.30
CA ASN A 372 17.62 -7.79 16.27
C ASN A 372 18.01 -9.17 16.79
N ARG A 373 17.67 -10.25 16.07
CA ARG A 373 18.02 -11.63 16.41
C ARG A 373 19.52 -11.85 16.61
N LYS A 374 20.36 -10.89 16.19
CA LYS A 374 21.83 -10.89 16.30
C LYS A 374 22.36 -10.34 17.62
N GLN A 375 21.53 -9.69 18.45
CA GLN A 375 21.99 -9.25 19.77
C GLN A 375 22.02 -10.39 20.79
N PRO A 376 23.01 -10.41 21.68
CA PRO A 376 23.08 -11.43 22.73
C PRO A 376 21.77 -11.48 23.51
N ARG A 377 21.23 -12.68 23.67
CA ARG A 377 19.90 -12.95 24.25
C ARG A 377 19.81 -12.70 25.75
N THR A 378 20.73 -11.97 26.36
CA THR A 378 20.85 -11.83 27.80
C THR A 378 19.67 -11.16 28.46
N TYR A 379 19.25 -9.99 27.97
CA TYR A 379 18.23 -9.18 28.64
C TYR A 379 16.84 -9.20 28.01
N ASN A 380 16.73 -9.67 26.77
CA ASN A 380 15.48 -9.63 26.01
C ASN A 380 14.91 -11.00 25.68
N SER A 381 15.54 -12.08 26.14
CA SER A 381 15.01 -13.43 25.93
C SER A 381 13.87 -13.71 26.92
N LYS A 382 12.89 -14.50 26.47
CA LYS A 382 11.81 -14.96 27.38
C LYS A 382 12.33 -15.81 28.55
N ARG A 383 13.49 -16.45 28.40
CA ARG A 383 14.16 -17.17 29.49
C ARG A 383 14.65 -16.23 30.58
N PHE A 384 15.27 -15.13 30.17
CA PHE A 384 15.69 -14.07 31.10
C PHE A 384 14.47 -13.44 31.78
N GLU A 385 13.42 -13.15 31.03
CA GLU A 385 12.17 -12.63 31.58
C GLU A 385 11.51 -13.53 32.62
N ARG A 386 11.66 -14.86 32.53
CA ARG A 386 11.13 -15.81 33.51
C ARG A 386 11.87 -15.77 34.86
N GLY A 387 13.14 -15.43 34.85
CA GLY A 387 13.95 -15.29 36.05
C GLY A 387 13.86 -13.92 36.72
N CYS A 388 13.13 -12.96 36.16
CA CYS A 388 13.07 -11.59 36.66
C CYS A 388 11.74 -11.26 37.34
N LYS A 389 11.78 -10.56 38.48
CA LYS A 389 10.61 -9.90 39.06
C LYS A 389 10.23 -8.71 38.16
N LYS A 390 9.05 -8.74 37.59
CA LYS A 390 8.56 -7.68 36.74
C LYS A 390 7.92 -6.57 37.56
N SER A 391 8.35 -5.33 37.37
CA SER A 391 7.72 -4.19 38.03
C SER A 391 6.32 -3.93 37.48
N LYS A 392 5.44 -3.42 38.35
CA LYS A 392 4.09 -2.99 37.98
C LYS A 392 4.20 -1.88 36.93
N GLY A 393 3.45 -1.96 35.84
CA GLY A 393 3.44 -0.95 34.78
C GLY A 393 4.15 -1.35 33.50
N ARG A 394 5.04 -2.35 33.49
CA ARG A 394 5.71 -2.83 32.29
C ARG A 394 4.76 -3.29 31.19
N ARG A 395 3.64 -3.92 31.55
CA ARG A 395 2.64 -4.43 30.61
C ARG A 395 1.79 -3.34 29.95
N SER A 396 1.70 -2.15 30.56
CA SER A 396 0.89 -1.05 30.02
C SER A 396 1.63 -0.17 29.03
N ILE A 397 2.93 -0.39 28.85
CA ILE A 397 3.85 0.38 28.02
C ILE A 397 3.37 0.53 26.58
N ARG A 398 2.83 -0.54 25.99
CA ARG A 398 2.50 -0.62 24.58
C ARG A 398 1.13 -0.01 24.22
N ARG A 399 0.39 0.50 25.21
CA ARG A 399 -0.99 1.00 25.00
C ARG A 399 -1.12 2.50 25.20
N GLN A 400 -0.09 3.17 25.67
CA GLN A 400 -0.12 4.61 25.84
C GLN A 400 0.42 5.32 24.62
N HIS A 401 -0.33 6.29 24.13
CA HIS A 401 0.02 7.12 22.99
C HIS A 401 0.04 8.58 23.43
N TYR A 402 0.93 9.38 22.82
CA TYR A 402 0.86 10.82 22.95
C TYR A 402 -0.32 11.38 22.15
N GLN A 403 -0.88 12.48 22.61
CA GLN A 403 -1.98 13.15 21.94
C GLN A 403 -1.63 13.52 20.49
N PHE A 404 -0.41 13.98 20.26
CA PHE A 404 0.07 14.38 18.93
C PHE A 404 1.03 13.32 18.37
N GLN A 405 0.81 12.92 17.13
CA GLN A 405 1.58 11.90 16.45
C GLN A 405 2.27 12.50 15.22
N PRO A 406 3.36 11.88 14.73
CA PRO A 406 3.96 12.27 13.46
C PRO A 406 2.92 12.30 12.35
N HIS A 407 2.99 13.34 11.50
CA HIS A 407 2.10 13.60 10.37
C HIS A 407 0.67 14.05 10.73
N ASP A 408 0.33 14.18 12.00
CA ASP A 408 -0.94 14.80 12.41
C ASP A 408 -1.04 16.23 11.87
N LYS A 409 -2.23 16.65 11.50
CA LYS A 409 -2.50 18.06 11.18
C LYS A 409 -2.98 18.77 12.43
N ILE A 410 -2.26 19.83 12.78
CA ILE A 410 -2.48 20.60 13.98
C ILE A 410 -2.66 22.09 13.65
N LEU A 411 -3.44 22.76 14.47
CA LEU A 411 -3.63 24.19 14.36
C LEU A 411 -2.69 24.91 15.33
N TRP A 412 -1.86 25.81 14.82
CA TRP A 412 -0.97 26.69 15.57
C TRP A 412 -1.18 28.13 15.13
N GLN A 413 -1.56 29.01 16.05
CA GLN A 413 -1.82 30.42 15.76
C GLN A 413 -2.71 30.65 14.52
N GLY A 414 -3.81 29.91 14.41
CA GLY A 414 -4.72 29.96 13.26
C GLY A 414 -4.23 29.28 11.99
N LYS A 415 -3.01 28.75 11.95
CA LYS A 415 -2.39 28.13 10.78
C LYS A 415 -2.35 26.60 10.91
N VAL A 416 -2.66 25.91 9.83
CA VAL A 416 -2.57 24.44 9.77
C VAL A 416 -1.14 24.04 9.48
N VAL A 417 -0.55 23.26 10.38
CA VAL A 417 0.84 22.76 10.27
C VAL A 417 0.89 21.26 10.49
N GLU A 418 1.95 20.62 10.03
CA GLU A 418 2.17 19.19 10.16
C GLU A 418 3.05 18.88 11.36
N CYS A 419 2.59 17.98 12.22
CA CYS A 419 3.33 17.47 13.35
C CYS A 419 4.48 16.56 12.88
N LEU A 420 5.69 16.84 13.33
CA LEU A 420 6.85 15.99 13.10
C LEU A 420 7.04 14.95 14.21
N GLY A 421 6.41 15.16 15.34
CA GLY A 421 6.48 14.29 16.50
C GLY A 421 6.50 15.07 17.81
N THR A 422 6.70 14.35 18.91
CA THR A 422 6.80 14.92 20.26
C THR A 422 8.16 14.70 20.84
N MET A 423 8.60 15.61 21.69
CA MET A 423 9.84 15.52 22.47
C MET A 423 9.60 15.83 23.95
N ASN A 424 10.61 15.59 24.80
CA ASN A 424 10.53 15.79 26.24
C ASN A 424 9.31 15.10 26.88
N LYS A 425 9.14 13.81 26.57
CA LYS A 425 8.02 12.99 27.07
C LYS A 425 6.64 13.61 26.80
N GLY A 426 6.45 14.19 25.60
CA GLY A 426 5.20 14.81 25.18
C GLY A 426 4.99 16.25 25.64
N LYS A 427 5.93 16.84 26.38
CA LYS A 427 5.85 18.24 26.83
C LYS A 427 5.99 19.27 25.71
N SER A 428 6.62 18.86 24.59
CA SER A 428 6.81 19.71 23.42
C SER A 428 6.42 18.94 22.15
N VAL A 429 5.76 19.63 21.23
CA VAL A 429 5.36 19.13 19.90
C VAL A 429 6.18 19.85 18.85
N LEU A 430 6.84 19.07 18.00
CA LEU A 430 7.60 19.59 16.86
C LEU A 430 6.70 19.65 15.63
N PHE A 431 6.84 20.70 14.84
CA PHE A 431 6.12 20.86 13.58
C PHE A 431 6.94 21.66 12.56
N LYS A 432 6.55 21.56 11.28
CA LYS A 432 7.22 22.27 10.18
C LYS A 432 6.45 23.55 9.85
N TRP A 433 7.15 24.68 9.82
CA TRP A 433 6.61 25.98 9.41
C TRP A 433 7.63 26.73 8.57
N ASN A 434 7.26 27.16 7.36
CA ASN A 434 8.14 27.84 6.40
C ASN A 434 9.47 27.11 6.21
N ASN A 435 9.40 25.80 5.97
CA ASN A 435 10.55 24.89 5.84
C ASN A 435 11.49 24.81 7.07
N LYS A 436 11.16 25.47 8.16
CA LYS A 436 11.91 25.40 9.44
C LYS A 436 11.17 24.54 10.45
N ARG A 437 11.94 23.83 11.29
CA ARG A 437 11.39 23.11 12.44
C ARG A 437 11.09 24.10 13.56
N LYS A 438 9.88 24.07 14.10
CA LYS A 438 9.46 24.82 15.28
C LYS A 438 8.89 23.87 16.32
N SER A 439 8.84 24.29 17.56
CA SER A 439 8.23 23.56 18.65
C SER A 439 7.27 24.45 19.44
N SER A 440 6.26 23.83 20.03
CA SER A 440 5.34 24.51 20.93
C SER A 440 4.82 23.55 22.00
N THR A 441 4.30 24.08 23.08
CA THR A 441 3.66 23.26 24.10
C THR A 441 2.32 22.72 23.58
N PRO A 442 1.88 21.51 23.99
CA PRO A 442 0.59 20.94 23.55
C PRO A 442 -0.61 21.86 23.80
N LYS A 443 -0.59 22.63 24.91
CA LYS A 443 -1.67 23.56 25.26
C LYS A 443 -1.92 24.67 24.22
N LYS A 444 -0.90 25.07 23.47
CA LYS A 444 -0.98 26.10 22.41
C LYS A 444 -1.34 25.53 21.04
N LEU A 445 -1.64 24.24 20.95
CA LEU A 445 -1.92 23.53 19.73
C LEU A 445 -3.30 22.86 19.80
N LYS A 446 -4.03 22.90 18.68
CA LYS A 446 -5.29 22.15 18.53
C LYS A 446 -5.06 21.04 17.52
N LEU A 447 -5.30 19.80 17.92
CA LEU A 447 -5.32 18.67 16.99
C LEU A 447 -6.52 18.83 16.06
N LEU A 448 -6.29 18.84 14.76
CA LEU A 448 -7.35 18.86 13.75
C LEU A 448 -7.74 17.42 13.38
N TYR A 449 -6.76 16.61 12.97
CA TYR A 449 -6.99 15.19 12.75
C TYR A 449 -5.67 14.39 12.81
N HIS A 450 -5.82 13.12 13.14
CA HIS A 450 -4.73 12.16 13.05
C HIS A 450 -4.55 11.71 11.60
N SER A 451 -3.30 11.69 11.16
CA SER A 451 -2.96 11.14 9.85
C SER A 451 -3.08 9.60 9.90
N ASN A 452 -4.22 9.09 9.46
CA ASN A 452 -4.53 7.66 9.46
C ASN A 452 -3.79 6.91 8.33
N ASN A 453 -2.47 6.86 8.40
CA ASN A 453 -1.59 6.15 7.46
C ASN A 453 -1.49 6.73 6.03
N LEU A 454 -2.22 7.78 5.68
CA LEU A 454 -2.06 8.50 4.41
C LEU A 454 -1.53 9.90 4.70
N ILE A 455 -0.36 10.19 4.16
CA ILE A 455 0.27 11.51 4.22
C ILE A 455 -0.01 12.21 2.91
N GLU A 456 -0.57 13.41 3.01
CA GLU A 456 -0.78 14.28 1.86
C GLU A 456 0.37 15.28 1.75
N THR A 457 1.07 15.22 0.63
CA THR A 457 2.07 16.21 0.22
C THR A 457 1.61 16.85 -1.08
N VAL A 458 2.12 18.03 -1.37
CA VAL A 458 1.82 18.73 -2.62
C VAL A 458 3.04 18.67 -3.51
N ILE A 459 2.87 18.15 -4.72
CA ILE A 459 3.86 18.20 -5.79
C ILE A 459 3.41 19.25 -6.83
N LYS A 460 4.36 19.96 -7.40
CA LYS A 460 4.07 20.84 -8.53
C LYS A 460 4.00 20.01 -9.81
N ARG A 461 3.04 20.36 -10.67
CA ARG A 461 2.93 19.81 -12.02
C ARG A 461 4.04 20.32 -12.90
#